data_bb181b11a58c9fa8131fab53fe5df3a8
#
_entry.id   bb181b11a58c9fa8131fab53fe5df3a8
#
_cell.length_a   1.000
_cell.length_b   1.000
_cell.length_c   1.000
_cell.angle_alpha   90.00
_cell.angle_beta   90.00
_cell.angle_gamma   90.00
#
_symmetry.space_group_name_H-M   'P 1'
#
loop_
_entity.id
_entity.type
_entity.pdbx_description
1 polymer ?
#
loop_
_entity_poly.entity_id
_entity_poly.type
_entity_poly.pdbx_seq_one_letter_code
_entity_poly.pdbx_strand_id
1 'polypeptide(L)'
;EVKKETGIDAQIWAARSIAKVFDKLNLPYSRTLKTQSPSFTKNFLQEHEHPLVKKIAKAREINKAHTTFIDTIIRYEHKGRIHADINQIRSDQGGTVTGRFSYSNPNLQQIPARNKDLGPLIRSLFIPESGCEWGCFDYSQQEPRLVVHFAATTPVIKENISVKEIVQSYTNNDIDFHKTVSDMAGISRIQAKTINLGLFYGMGKAKLQAELGLSTKQEAEELFNKYHDRVPFVRDLMHETSRWASREGEIRTLLGRGCRFDKWEPAQFGMHTPMTWEDAVKKYGENRIRRAFTYKALNKLIQGSAADMTKKSMLDLYKEGIVAHIQIHDELDLSVESK
;
A
#
# COMPACT_ATOMS: atom_id res chain seq x y z
N GLU A 1 30.42 14.90 -13.44
CA GLU A 1 29.62 15.81 -14.27
C GLU A 1 29.08 16.98 -13.43
N VAL A 2 28.42 16.73 -12.28
CA VAL A 2 27.94 17.80 -11.36
C VAL A 2 29.06 18.79 -11.03
N LYS A 3 30.23 18.28 -10.63
CA LYS A 3 31.40 19.11 -10.32
C LYS A 3 31.90 19.89 -11.54
N LYS A 4 31.85 19.30 -12.74
CA LYS A 4 32.27 19.93 -13.98
C LYS A 4 31.35 21.10 -14.36
N GLU A 5 30.04 20.95 -14.18
CA GLU A 5 29.06 21.96 -14.60
C GLU A 5 28.82 23.05 -13.54
N THR A 6 28.90 22.69 -12.25
CA THR A 6 28.57 23.63 -11.16
C THR A 6 29.76 24.06 -10.30
N GLY A 7 30.92 23.41 -10.44
CA GLY A 7 32.08 23.57 -9.56
C GLY A 7 31.92 22.92 -8.19
N ILE A 8 30.76 22.29 -7.91
CA ILE A 8 30.40 21.71 -6.61
C ILE A 8 30.67 20.21 -6.60
N ASP A 9 31.49 19.76 -5.65
CA ASP A 9 31.68 18.33 -5.38
C ASP A 9 30.50 17.81 -4.54
N ALA A 10 29.40 17.46 -5.24
CA ALA A 10 28.14 17.18 -4.59
C ALA A 10 28.02 15.71 -4.19
N GLN A 11 27.64 15.50 -2.92
CA GLN A 11 27.12 14.22 -2.44
C GLN A 11 25.66 14.07 -2.90
N ILE A 12 25.46 13.45 -4.07
CA ILE A 12 24.12 13.36 -4.71
C ILE A 12 23.08 12.59 -3.88
N TRP A 13 23.49 11.94 -2.78
CA TRP A 13 22.62 11.25 -1.82
C TRP A 13 22.10 12.18 -0.72
N ALA A 14 22.82 13.25 -0.42
CA ALA A 14 22.50 14.17 0.67
C ALA A 14 21.68 15.37 0.17
N ALA A 15 20.47 15.56 0.71
CA ALA A 15 19.58 16.65 0.32
C ALA A 15 20.26 18.04 0.45
N ARG A 16 21.00 18.27 1.53
CA ARG A 16 21.75 19.54 1.71
C ARG A 16 22.82 19.79 0.65
N SER A 17 23.43 18.73 0.13
CA SER A 17 24.44 18.83 -0.92
C SER A 17 23.79 19.11 -2.28
N ILE A 18 22.66 18.47 -2.58
CA ILE A 18 21.88 18.76 -3.79
C ILE A 18 21.33 20.19 -3.75
N ALA A 19 20.89 20.68 -2.59
CA ALA A 19 20.42 22.06 -2.46
C ALA A 19 21.46 23.06 -2.98
N LYS A 20 22.74 22.88 -2.63
CA LYS A 20 23.82 23.74 -3.15
C LYS A 20 23.92 23.71 -4.69
N VAL A 21 23.67 22.55 -5.31
CA VAL A 21 23.64 22.43 -6.78
C VAL A 21 22.46 23.20 -7.36
N PHE A 22 21.27 23.06 -6.76
CA PHE A 22 20.07 23.77 -7.17
C PHE A 22 20.22 25.28 -7.00
N ASP A 23 20.78 25.73 -5.86
CA ASP A 23 21.07 27.14 -5.60
C ASP A 23 22.04 27.71 -6.65
N LYS A 24 23.09 26.95 -7.00
CA LYS A 24 24.07 27.37 -8.05
C LYS A 24 23.47 27.46 -9.44
N LEU A 25 22.46 26.62 -9.74
CA LEU A 25 21.75 26.60 -11.02
C LEU A 25 20.53 27.53 -11.02
N ASN A 26 20.25 28.25 -9.93
CA ASN A 26 19.04 29.05 -9.71
C ASN A 26 17.74 28.25 -9.92
N LEU A 27 17.73 26.98 -9.49
CA LEU A 27 16.57 26.10 -9.61
C LEU A 27 15.78 26.07 -8.29
N PRO A 28 14.44 26.21 -8.32
CA PRO A 28 13.62 26.13 -7.12
C PRO A 28 13.52 24.70 -6.60
N TYR A 29 13.36 24.56 -5.27
CA TYR A 29 13.08 23.27 -4.62
C TYR A 29 12.24 23.43 -3.36
N SER A 30 11.56 22.36 -2.97
CA SER A 30 10.71 22.33 -1.79
C SER A 30 11.51 22.14 -0.50
N ARG A 31 10.91 22.57 0.62
CA ARG A 31 11.40 22.32 1.97
C ARG A 31 10.37 21.55 2.78
N THR A 32 10.82 20.76 3.74
CA THR A 32 9.93 20.03 4.66
C THR A 32 9.21 21.00 5.59
N LEU A 33 7.92 20.77 5.85
CA LEU A 33 7.10 21.67 6.68
C LEU A 33 7.62 21.79 8.13
N LYS A 34 8.10 20.68 8.72
CA LYS A 34 8.51 20.65 10.12
C LYS A 34 9.92 21.21 10.36
N THR A 35 10.87 20.84 9.53
CA THR A 35 12.30 21.14 9.78
C THR A 35 12.89 22.15 8.81
N GLN A 36 12.11 22.63 7.82
CA GLN A 36 12.56 23.50 6.75
C GLN A 36 13.81 22.99 5.99
N SER A 37 14.07 21.68 6.09
CA SER A 37 15.17 21.04 5.40
C SER A 37 14.86 20.90 3.90
N PRO A 38 15.86 20.98 3.00
CA PRO A 38 15.67 20.73 1.58
C PRO A 38 15.03 19.36 1.33
N SER A 39 14.06 19.28 0.42
CA SER A 39 13.32 18.07 0.10
C SER A 39 13.41 17.77 -1.40
N PHE A 40 14.04 16.65 -1.75
CA PHE A 40 14.20 16.17 -3.12
C PHE A 40 13.59 14.78 -3.23
N THR A 41 12.27 14.74 -3.45
CA THR A 41 11.57 13.45 -3.64
C THR A 41 11.96 12.82 -4.97
N LYS A 42 11.72 11.51 -5.10
CA LYS A 42 11.98 10.77 -6.34
C LYS A 42 11.23 11.39 -7.52
N ASN A 43 9.95 11.65 -7.36
CA ASN A 43 9.10 12.21 -8.42
C ASN A 43 9.59 13.59 -8.83
N PHE A 44 9.85 14.48 -7.88
CA PHE A 44 10.37 15.81 -8.14
C PHE A 44 11.65 15.80 -9.01
N LEU A 45 12.60 14.91 -8.68
CA LEU A 45 13.84 14.80 -9.44
C LEU A 45 13.66 14.17 -10.82
N GLN A 46 12.75 13.19 -10.94
CA GLN A 46 12.48 12.50 -12.23
C GLN A 46 11.70 13.37 -13.22
N GLU A 47 10.77 14.18 -12.72
CA GLU A 47 9.93 15.08 -13.54
C GLU A 47 10.62 16.40 -13.87
N HIS A 48 11.76 16.69 -13.23
CA HIS A 48 12.48 17.95 -13.44
C HIS A 48 13.09 18.03 -14.85
N GLU A 49 12.94 19.17 -15.54
CA GLU A 49 13.37 19.31 -16.94
C GLU A 49 14.89 19.45 -17.12
N HIS A 50 15.60 19.96 -16.12
CA HIS A 50 17.02 20.26 -16.21
C HIS A 50 17.86 18.98 -16.42
N PRO A 51 18.74 18.88 -17.45
CA PRO A 51 19.47 17.66 -17.78
C PRO A 51 20.33 17.11 -16.65
N LEU A 52 21.02 17.98 -15.90
CA LEU A 52 21.86 17.57 -14.77
C LEU A 52 21.02 16.96 -13.63
N VAL A 53 19.80 17.48 -13.39
CA VAL A 53 18.88 16.95 -12.38
C VAL A 53 18.38 15.56 -12.79
N LYS A 54 18.05 15.36 -14.06
CA LYS A 54 17.69 14.03 -14.60
C LYS A 54 18.83 13.01 -14.42
N LYS A 55 20.08 13.43 -14.64
CA LYS A 55 21.26 12.58 -14.41
C LYS A 55 21.43 12.23 -12.93
N ILE A 56 21.24 13.19 -12.01
CA ILE A 56 21.23 12.93 -10.56
C ILE A 56 20.14 11.95 -10.20
N ALA A 57 18.90 12.12 -10.73
CA ALA A 57 17.79 11.20 -10.50
C ALA A 57 18.13 9.78 -10.97
N LYS A 58 18.67 9.63 -12.19
CA LYS A 58 19.07 8.33 -12.74
C LYS A 58 20.20 7.67 -11.95
N ALA A 59 21.21 8.43 -11.54
CA ALA A 59 22.29 7.92 -10.69
C ALA A 59 21.78 7.43 -9.35
N ARG A 60 20.85 8.15 -8.71
CA ARG A 60 20.17 7.70 -7.48
C ARG A 60 19.36 6.43 -7.67
N GLU A 61 18.65 6.33 -8.79
CA GLU A 61 17.85 5.15 -9.13
C GLU A 61 18.74 3.91 -9.29
N ILE A 62 19.80 4.01 -10.09
CA ILE A 62 20.76 2.91 -10.32
C ILE A 62 21.45 2.50 -9.03
N ASN A 63 21.92 3.46 -8.23
CA ASN A 63 22.56 3.14 -6.94
C ASN A 63 21.59 2.45 -5.98
N LYS A 64 20.35 2.92 -5.91
CA LYS A 64 19.33 2.24 -5.09
C LYS A 64 19.11 0.81 -5.58
N ALA A 65 19.06 0.59 -6.89
CA ALA A 65 18.93 -0.75 -7.45
C ALA A 65 20.14 -1.64 -7.06
N HIS A 66 21.34 -1.11 -7.18
CA HIS A 66 22.57 -1.81 -6.80
C HIS A 66 22.58 -2.14 -5.31
N THR A 67 22.53 -1.15 -4.44
CA THR A 67 22.70 -1.34 -2.98
C THR A 67 21.53 -2.04 -2.32
N THR A 68 20.29 -1.82 -2.78
CA THR A 68 19.10 -2.41 -2.16
C THR A 68 18.80 -3.81 -2.68
N PHE A 69 19.10 -4.08 -3.94
CA PHE A 69 18.75 -5.38 -4.56
C PHE A 69 19.98 -6.22 -4.87
N ILE A 70 20.93 -5.74 -5.68
CA ILE A 70 22.05 -6.58 -6.13
C ILE A 70 22.97 -6.97 -4.97
N ASP A 71 23.47 -6.00 -4.19
CA ASP A 71 24.33 -6.26 -3.03
C ASP A 71 23.62 -7.16 -2.00
N THR A 72 22.32 -6.94 -1.84
CA THR A 72 21.51 -7.72 -0.90
C THR A 72 21.29 -9.15 -1.40
N ILE A 73 21.00 -9.35 -2.68
CA ILE A 73 20.87 -10.67 -3.31
C ILE A 73 22.18 -11.44 -3.15
N ILE A 74 23.31 -10.84 -3.52
CA ILE A 74 24.64 -11.47 -3.41
C ILE A 74 24.97 -11.83 -1.95
N ARG A 75 24.63 -10.96 -0.99
CA ARG A 75 24.89 -11.18 0.43
C ARG A 75 24.13 -12.36 1.02
N TYR A 76 22.88 -12.55 0.57
CA TYR A 76 21.97 -13.57 1.11
C TYR A 76 21.87 -14.81 0.22
N GLU A 77 22.62 -14.83 -0.88
CA GLU A 77 22.74 -16.07 -1.69
C GLU A 77 23.47 -17.15 -0.90
N HIS A 78 22.92 -18.33 -0.89
CA HIS A 78 23.53 -19.54 -0.33
C HIS A 78 23.23 -20.75 -1.23
N LYS A 79 24.26 -21.35 -1.80
CA LYS A 79 24.15 -22.53 -2.69
C LYS A 79 23.16 -22.33 -3.85
N GLY A 80 23.22 -21.17 -4.51
CA GLY A 80 22.35 -20.81 -5.62
C GLY A 80 20.92 -20.40 -5.21
N ARG A 81 20.65 -20.20 -3.91
CA ARG A 81 19.32 -19.84 -3.41
C ARG A 81 19.38 -18.65 -2.48
N ILE A 82 18.24 -17.97 -2.35
CA ILE A 82 18.02 -16.90 -1.38
C ILE A 82 16.96 -17.34 -0.37
N HIS A 83 17.31 -17.26 0.91
CA HIS A 83 16.41 -17.59 2.01
C HIS A 83 16.08 -16.29 2.77
N ALA A 84 14.88 -15.78 2.58
CA ALA A 84 14.40 -14.60 3.30
C ALA A 84 13.72 -14.99 4.61
N ASP A 85 13.82 -14.12 5.60
CA ASP A 85 13.01 -14.24 6.82
C ASP A 85 11.56 -13.83 6.52
N ILE A 86 10.61 -14.70 6.82
CA ILE A 86 9.18 -14.46 6.61
C ILE A 86 8.51 -14.22 7.96
N ASN A 87 8.12 -12.97 8.23
CA ASN A 87 7.42 -12.59 9.46
C ASN A 87 5.91 -12.79 9.27
N GLN A 88 5.35 -13.80 9.92
CA GLN A 88 3.94 -14.17 9.80
C GLN A 88 3.01 -13.35 10.69
N ILE A 89 3.51 -12.91 11.85
CA ILE A 89 2.78 -12.13 12.84
C ILE A 89 3.58 -10.89 13.22
N ARG A 90 2.88 -9.89 13.77
CA ARG A 90 3.52 -8.67 14.27
C ARG A 90 4.34 -8.97 15.53
N SER A 91 5.61 -8.57 15.51
CA SER A 91 6.53 -8.59 16.63
C SER A 91 7.39 -7.32 16.64
N ASP A 92 8.27 -7.17 17.61
CA ASP A 92 9.23 -6.07 17.65
C ASP A 92 10.27 -6.16 16.53
N GLN A 93 10.46 -7.34 15.96
CA GLN A 93 11.40 -7.59 14.86
C GLN A 93 10.78 -7.43 13.47
N GLY A 94 9.45 -7.36 13.34
CA GLY A 94 8.80 -7.23 12.04
C GLY A 94 7.32 -7.61 12.06
N GLY A 95 6.79 -7.96 10.88
CA GLY A 95 5.41 -8.33 10.68
C GLY A 95 4.48 -7.13 10.48
N THR A 96 3.24 -7.42 10.12
CA THR A 96 2.23 -6.41 9.82
C THR A 96 1.04 -6.50 10.77
N VAL A 97 0.37 -5.38 11.01
CA VAL A 97 -0.84 -5.35 11.86
C VAL A 97 -2.07 -5.94 11.16
N THR A 98 -2.02 -6.14 9.86
CA THR A 98 -3.09 -6.72 9.05
C THR A 98 -2.99 -8.23 8.91
N GLY A 99 -1.85 -8.83 9.31
CA GLY A 99 -1.58 -10.25 9.14
C GLY A 99 -0.98 -10.63 7.78
N ARG A 100 -0.71 -9.66 6.90
CA ARG A 100 0.12 -9.91 5.72
C ARG A 100 1.51 -10.38 6.14
N PHE A 101 2.14 -11.22 5.34
CA PHE A 101 3.57 -11.48 5.50
C PHE A 101 4.38 -10.21 5.30
N SER A 102 5.48 -10.08 6.01
CA SER A 102 6.55 -9.16 5.65
C SER A 102 7.86 -9.93 5.56
N TYR A 103 8.69 -9.53 4.62
CA TYR A 103 9.97 -10.14 4.35
C TYR A 103 11.11 -9.25 4.86
N SER A 104 12.16 -9.89 5.38
CA SER A 104 13.42 -9.25 5.73
C SER A 104 14.57 -10.20 5.38
N ASN A 105 15.76 -9.66 5.25
CA ASN A 105 17.01 -10.41 5.05
C ASN A 105 17.01 -11.46 3.90
N PRO A 106 16.65 -11.08 2.67
CA PRO A 106 16.22 -9.80 2.12
C PRO A 106 14.70 -9.61 2.05
N ASN A 107 14.24 -8.36 1.79
CA ASN A 107 12.83 -8.12 1.54
C ASN A 107 12.49 -8.38 0.06
N LEU A 108 12.10 -9.60 -0.25
CA LEU A 108 11.76 -10.04 -1.61
C LEU A 108 10.47 -9.39 -2.15
N GLN A 109 9.59 -8.86 -1.29
CA GLN A 109 8.38 -8.15 -1.72
C GLN A 109 8.66 -6.76 -2.32
N GLN A 110 9.89 -6.26 -2.21
CA GLN A 110 10.28 -4.96 -2.77
C GLN A 110 11.02 -5.06 -4.12
N ILE A 111 11.16 -6.23 -4.69
CA ILE A 111 11.78 -6.42 -6.02
C ILE A 111 11.02 -5.54 -7.03
N PRO A 112 11.74 -4.67 -7.80
CA PRO A 112 11.09 -3.67 -8.63
C PRO A 112 10.34 -4.33 -9.80
N ALA A 113 9.04 -4.08 -9.88
CA ALA A 113 8.19 -4.54 -10.99
C ALA A 113 7.87 -3.43 -12.00
N ARG A 114 7.77 -2.17 -11.53
CA ARG A 114 7.30 -1.05 -12.37
C ARG A 114 8.41 -0.32 -13.14
N ASN A 115 9.67 -0.55 -12.80
CA ASN A 115 10.79 0.05 -13.51
C ASN A 115 11.08 -0.77 -14.77
N LYS A 116 10.87 -0.15 -15.94
CA LYS A 116 11.00 -0.85 -17.24
C LYS A 116 12.44 -1.27 -17.59
N ASP A 117 13.43 -0.56 -17.06
CA ASP A 117 14.84 -0.83 -17.33
C ASP A 117 15.44 -1.84 -16.34
N LEU A 118 15.29 -1.54 -15.04
CA LEU A 118 15.93 -2.29 -13.95
C LEU A 118 15.09 -3.45 -13.44
N GLY A 119 13.77 -3.35 -13.53
CA GLY A 119 12.85 -4.39 -13.08
C GLY A 119 13.10 -5.74 -13.72
N PRO A 120 13.07 -5.84 -15.06
CA PRO A 120 13.35 -7.09 -15.77
C PRO A 120 14.73 -7.66 -15.45
N LEU A 121 15.76 -6.81 -15.36
CA LEU A 121 17.14 -7.24 -15.06
C LEU A 121 17.26 -7.86 -13.66
N ILE A 122 16.63 -7.26 -12.65
CA ILE A 122 16.69 -7.79 -11.27
C ILE A 122 15.81 -9.03 -11.15
N ARG A 123 14.63 -9.04 -11.77
CA ARG A 123 13.73 -10.19 -11.74
C ARG A 123 14.29 -11.41 -12.46
N SER A 124 15.07 -11.24 -13.53
CA SER A 124 15.72 -12.33 -14.26
C SER A 124 16.79 -13.09 -13.45
N LEU A 125 17.20 -12.57 -12.28
CA LEU A 125 18.07 -13.28 -11.34
C LEU A 125 17.35 -14.41 -10.60
N PHE A 126 16.01 -14.39 -10.57
CA PHE A 126 15.18 -15.41 -9.95
C PHE A 126 14.72 -16.37 -11.05
N ILE A 127 15.19 -17.61 -10.96
CA ILE A 127 14.93 -18.65 -11.96
C ILE A 127 14.15 -19.80 -11.32
N PRO A 128 13.33 -20.53 -12.09
CA PRO A 128 12.61 -21.69 -11.59
C PRO A 128 13.57 -22.86 -11.29
N GLU A 129 13.03 -23.92 -10.69
CA GLU A 129 13.75 -25.19 -10.55
C GLU A 129 14.09 -25.77 -11.93
N SER A 130 15.12 -26.64 -11.97
CA SER A 130 15.54 -27.29 -13.22
C SER A 130 14.40 -28.11 -13.82
N GLY A 131 14.12 -27.89 -15.11
CA GLY A 131 13.01 -28.55 -15.82
C GLY A 131 11.63 -27.89 -15.57
N CYS A 132 11.59 -26.76 -14.92
CA CYS A 132 10.35 -26.02 -14.63
C CYS A 132 10.33 -24.64 -15.32
N GLU A 133 9.14 -24.10 -15.42
CA GLU A 133 8.88 -22.71 -15.77
C GLU A 133 8.45 -21.92 -14.53
N TRP A 134 8.60 -20.59 -14.59
CA TRP A 134 8.21 -19.71 -13.49
C TRP A 134 6.74 -19.34 -13.60
N GLY A 135 5.91 -19.86 -12.69
CA GLY A 135 4.48 -19.54 -12.61
C GLY A 135 4.24 -18.43 -11.61
N CYS A 136 3.63 -17.31 -12.05
CA CYS A 136 3.20 -16.20 -11.22
C CYS A 136 1.67 -16.19 -11.15
N PHE A 137 1.11 -16.46 -9.99
CA PHE A 137 -0.33 -16.60 -9.77
C PHE A 137 -0.83 -15.45 -8.88
N ASP A 138 -1.47 -14.46 -9.49
CA ASP A 138 -1.99 -13.27 -8.83
C ASP A 138 -3.52 -13.31 -8.74
N TYR A 139 -4.07 -12.99 -7.56
CA TYR A 139 -5.52 -12.85 -7.40
C TYR A 139 -6.03 -11.62 -8.14
N SER A 140 -6.89 -11.83 -9.13
CA SER A 140 -7.52 -10.71 -9.83
C SER A 140 -8.39 -9.89 -8.88
N GLN A 141 -7.97 -8.65 -8.61
CA GLN A 141 -8.72 -7.66 -7.83
C GLN A 141 -9.16 -8.17 -6.44
N GLN A 142 -8.28 -8.85 -5.70
CA GLN A 142 -8.60 -9.47 -4.43
C GLN A 142 -9.29 -8.52 -3.44
N GLU A 143 -8.70 -7.36 -3.16
CA GLU A 143 -9.27 -6.39 -2.20
C GLU A 143 -10.59 -5.77 -2.68
N PRO A 144 -10.75 -5.32 -3.94
CA PRO A 144 -12.05 -4.88 -4.47
C PRO A 144 -13.16 -5.92 -4.33
N ARG A 145 -12.89 -7.19 -4.63
CA ARG A 145 -13.86 -8.28 -4.46
C ARG A 145 -14.27 -8.45 -3.00
N LEU A 146 -13.33 -8.34 -2.07
CA LEU A 146 -13.61 -8.38 -0.63
C LEU A 146 -14.47 -7.20 -0.16
N VAL A 147 -14.23 -5.99 -0.67
CA VAL A 147 -15.08 -4.83 -0.37
C VAL A 147 -16.51 -5.07 -0.81
N VAL A 148 -16.71 -5.57 -2.03
CA VAL A 148 -18.05 -5.89 -2.55
C VAL A 148 -18.69 -7.02 -1.72
N HIS A 149 -17.95 -8.06 -1.37
CA HIS A 149 -18.42 -9.16 -0.52
C HIS A 149 -18.92 -8.65 0.83
N PHE A 150 -18.12 -7.84 1.54
CA PHE A 150 -18.53 -7.31 2.83
C PHE A 150 -19.69 -6.32 2.72
N ALA A 151 -19.77 -5.52 1.66
CA ALA A 151 -20.93 -4.66 1.43
C ALA A 151 -22.20 -5.48 1.18
N ALA A 152 -22.12 -6.54 0.39
CA ALA A 152 -23.24 -7.43 0.07
C ALA A 152 -23.71 -8.29 1.27
N THR A 153 -22.85 -8.53 2.25
CA THR A 153 -23.18 -9.33 3.44
C THR A 153 -23.53 -8.47 4.68
N THR A 154 -23.28 -7.15 4.62
CA THR A 154 -23.61 -6.23 5.73
C THR A 154 -25.10 -5.85 5.68
N PRO A 155 -25.91 -6.19 6.70
CA PRO A 155 -27.38 -6.05 6.65
C PRO A 155 -27.89 -4.67 6.28
N VAL A 156 -27.25 -3.61 6.76
CA VAL A 156 -27.68 -2.21 6.54
C VAL A 156 -27.26 -1.65 5.16
N ILE A 157 -26.42 -2.37 4.41
CA ILE A 157 -25.85 -1.90 3.14
C ILE A 157 -26.29 -2.80 1.98
N LYS A 158 -26.48 -4.09 2.19
CA LYS A 158 -26.74 -5.11 1.14
C LYS A 158 -27.90 -4.80 0.21
N GLU A 159 -28.88 -4.03 0.67
CA GLU A 159 -30.06 -3.66 -0.12
C GLU A 159 -29.82 -2.43 -1.03
N ASN A 160 -28.65 -1.78 -0.92
CA ASN A 160 -28.28 -0.65 -1.76
C ASN A 160 -28.20 -1.09 -3.23
N ILE A 161 -28.84 -0.34 -4.13
CA ILE A 161 -28.87 -0.64 -5.57
C ILE A 161 -27.44 -0.76 -6.12
N SER A 162 -26.53 0.14 -5.75
CA SER A 162 -25.15 0.10 -6.25
C SER A 162 -24.37 -1.15 -5.79
N VAL A 163 -24.75 -1.76 -4.66
CA VAL A 163 -24.19 -3.04 -4.24
C VAL A 163 -24.71 -4.17 -5.11
N LYS A 164 -26.03 -4.20 -5.36
CA LYS A 164 -26.66 -5.23 -6.21
C LYS A 164 -26.09 -5.20 -7.65
N GLU A 165 -25.95 -4.01 -8.21
CA GLU A 165 -25.37 -3.80 -9.54
C GLU A 165 -23.93 -4.29 -9.65
N ILE A 166 -23.07 -3.95 -8.67
CA ILE A 166 -21.68 -4.37 -8.70
C ILE A 166 -21.53 -5.88 -8.44
N VAL A 167 -22.36 -6.48 -7.57
CA VAL A 167 -22.39 -7.93 -7.35
C VAL A 167 -22.82 -8.65 -8.64
N GLN A 168 -23.88 -8.18 -9.30
CA GLN A 168 -24.33 -8.76 -10.57
C GLN A 168 -23.24 -8.67 -11.65
N SER A 169 -22.53 -7.56 -11.72
CA SER A 169 -21.43 -7.38 -12.65
C SER A 169 -20.29 -8.39 -12.41
N TYR A 170 -19.92 -8.65 -11.15
CA TYR A 170 -18.93 -9.69 -10.84
C TYR A 170 -19.43 -11.12 -11.07
N THR A 171 -20.74 -11.37 -10.95
CA THR A 171 -21.33 -12.69 -11.17
C THR A 171 -21.43 -13.04 -12.65
N ASN A 172 -21.77 -12.07 -13.46
CA ASN A 172 -22.04 -12.29 -14.90
C ASN A 172 -20.76 -12.20 -15.76
N ASN A 173 -19.82 -11.35 -15.37
CA ASN A 173 -18.58 -11.13 -16.10
C ASN A 173 -17.45 -10.80 -15.11
N ASP A 174 -16.22 -11.16 -15.45
CA ASP A 174 -15.06 -10.71 -14.71
C ASP A 174 -14.79 -9.25 -15.04
N ILE A 175 -15.29 -8.34 -14.19
CA ILE A 175 -15.20 -6.90 -14.41
C ILE A 175 -14.00 -6.28 -13.75
N ASP A 176 -13.48 -5.22 -14.34
CA ASP A 176 -12.54 -4.32 -13.70
C ASP A 176 -13.29 -3.35 -12.78
N PHE A 177 -13.22 -3.60 -11.46
CA PHE A 177 -13.85 -2.74 -10.45
C PHE A 177 -13.48 -1.26 -10.61
N HIS A 178 -12.20 -0.97 -10.92
CA HIS A 178 -11.76 0.40 -11.11
C HIS A 178 -12.36 1.03 -12.36
N LYS A 179 -12.57 0.25 -13.41
CA LYS A 179 -13.26 0.69 -14.63
C LYS A 179 -14.74 0.94 -14.35
N THR A 180 -15.41 0.03 -13.66
CA THR A 180 -16.81 0.19 -13.27
C THR A 180 -17.02 1.45 -12.42
N VAL A 181 -16.19 1.66 -11.41
CA VAL A 181 -16.24 2.89 -10.59
C VAL A 181 -15.91 4.13 -11.40
N SER A 182 -14.97 4.05 -12.34
CA SER A 182 -14.64 5.11 -13.30
C SER A 182 -15.88 5.53 -14.10
N ASP A 183 -16.58 4.57 -14.65
CA ASP A 183 -17.79 4.82 -15.47
C ASP A 183 -18.94 5.36 -14.60
N MET A 184 -19.21 4.77 -13.46
CA MET A 184 -20.24 5.21 -12.51
C MET A 184 -20.00 6.65 -12.00
N ALA A 185 -18.78 6.98 -11.64
CA ALA A 185 -18.42 8.29 -11.09
C ALA A 185 -18.08 9.33 -12.20
N GLY A 186 -17.94 8.92 -13.46
CA GLY A 186 -17.51 9.79 -14.57
C GLY A 186 -16.12 10.41 -14.33
N ILE A 187 -15.17 9.60 -13.89
CA ILE A 187 -13.77 9.95 -13.62
C ILE A 187 -12.85 9.01 -14.41
N SER A 188 -11.56 9.34 -14.54
CA SER A 188 -10.62 8.43 -15.22
C SER A 188 -10.39 7.15 -14.40
N ARG A 189 -10.05 6.03 -15.06
CA ARG A 189 -9.72 4.76 -14.39
C ARG A 189 -8.55 4.88 -13.41
N ILE A 190 -7.58 5.75 -13.71
CA ILE A 190 -6.44 6.02 -12.82
C ILE A 190 -6.91 6.73 -11.55
N GLN A 191 -7.77 7.74 -11.69
CA GLN A 191 -8.40 8.41 -10.55
C GLN A 191 -9.24 7.44 -9.73
N ALA A 192 -10.09 6.63 -10.37
CA ALA A 192 -10.90 5.62 -9.72
C ALA A 192 -10.03 4.62 -8.93
N LYS A 193 -8.93 4.13 -9.50
CA LYS A 193 -7.98 3.25 -8.81
C LYS A 193 -7.36 3.91 -7.58
N THR A 194 -6.91 5.15 -7.71
CA THR A 194 -6.29 5.91 -6.61
C THR A 194 -7.30 6.16 -5.49
N ILE A 195 -8.54 6.55 -5.85
CA ILE A 195 -9.61 6.80 -4.87
C ILE A 195 -10.01 5.49 -4.19
N ASN A 196 -10.27 4.43 -4.93
CA ASN A 196 -10.69 3.13 -4.38
C ASN A 196 -9.67 2.62 -3.35
N LEU A 197 -8.40 2.50 -3.76
CA LEU A 197 -7.34 2.05 -2.84
C LEU A 197 -7.17 3.01 -1.67
N GLY A 198 -7.19 4.32 -1.95
CA GLY A 198 -7.06 5.33 -0.91
C GLY A 198 -8.15 5.26 0.15
N LEU A 199 -9.41 5.09 -0.26
CA LEU A 199 -10.53 4.98 0.67
C LEU A 199 -10.50 3.69 1.49
N PHE A 200 -10.11 2.57 0.88
CA PHE A 200 -9.91 1.31 1.62
C PHE A 200 -8.84 1.48 2.72
N TYR A 201 -7.92 2.44 2.54
CA TYR A 201 -6.86 2.76 3.49
C TYR A 201 -7.14 3.99 4.35
N GLY A 202 -8.37 4.53 4.31
CA GLY A 202 -8.76 5.70 5.11
C GLY A 202 -8.13 7.01 4.64
N MET A 203 -7.92 7.15 3.34
CA MET A 203 -7.38 8.38 2.75
C MET A 203 -8.37 9.53 2.86
N GLY A 204 -7.92 10.65 3.40
CA GLY A 204 -8.70 11.90 3.41
C GLY A 204 -8.43 12.79 2.18
N LYS A 205 -9.26 13.84 2.01
CA LYS A 205 -9.24 14.78 0.87
C LYS A 205 -7.86 15.39 0.60
N ALA A 206 -7.11 15.77 1.63
CA ALA A 206 -5.77 16.36 1.47
C ALA A 206 -4.74 15.38 0.85
N LYS A 207 -4.83 14.10 1.22
CA LYS A 207 -3.98 13.07 0.63
C LYS A 207 -4.42 12.75 -0.79
N LEU A 208 -5.73 12.73 -1.06
CA LEU A 208 -6.28 12.57 -2.41
C LEU A 208 -5.78 13.67 -3.36
N GLN A 209 -5.79 14.94 -2.91
CA GLN A 209 -5.24 16.06 -3.66
C GLN A 209 -3.79 15.81 -4.07
N ALA A 210 -2.95 15.42 -3.12
CA ALA A 210 -1.52 15.18 -3.36
C ALA A 210 -1.26 13.98 -4.29
N GLU A 211 -1.99 12.88 -4.11
CA GLU A 211 -1.81 11.65 -4.91
C GLU A 211 -2.24 11.83 -6.39
N LEU A 212 -3.25 12.67 -6.64
CA LEU A 212 -3.76 12.94 -7.98
C LEU A 212 -3.16 14.22 -8.61
N GLY A 213 -2.31 14.94 -7.89
CA GLY A 213 -1.72 16.19 -8.37
C GLY A 213 -2.73 17.29 -8.63
N LEU A 214 -3.87 17.31 -7.86
CA LEU A 214 -4.91 18.31 -8.04
C LEU A 214 -4.47 19.67 -7.53
N SER A 215 -4.79 20.73 -8.28
CA SER A 215 -4.31 22.09 -8.02
C SER A 215 -4.91 22.68 -6.75
N THR A 216 -6.16 22.35 -6.43
CA THR A 216 -6.89 22.93 -5.31
C THR A 216 -7.51 21.87 -4.38
N LYS A 217 -7.77 22.28 -3.13
CA LYS A 217 -8.53 21.46 -2.18
C LYS A 217 -9.98 21.27 -2.63
N GLN A 218 -10.53 22.25 -3.32
CA GLN A 218 -11.90 22.21 -3.82
C GLN A 218 -12.06 21.12 -4.88
N GLU A 219 -11.14 21.01 -5.85
CA GLU A 219 -11.15 19.92 -6.85
C GLU A 219 -11.11 18.54 -6.18
N ALA A 220 -10.29 18.38 -5.14
CA ALA A 220 -10.23 17.12 -4.40
C ALA A 220 -11.54 16.82 -3.66
N GLU A 221 -12.18 17.83 -3.11
CA GLU A 221 -13.47 17.72 -2.42
C GLU A 221 -14.61 17.37 -3.39
N GLU A 222 -14.69 18.04 -4.52
CA GLU A 222 -15.68 17.77 -5.57
C GLU A 222 -15.55 16.34 -6.09
N LEU A 223 -14.33 15.91 -6.40
CA LEU A 223 -14.04 14.55 -6.84
C LEU A 223 -14.40 13.50 -5.78
N PHE A 224 -14.05 13.76 -4.51
CA PHE A 224 -14.36 12.90 -3.39
C PHE A 224 -15.88 12.75 -3.18
N ASN A 225 -16.62 13.85 -3.25
CA ASN A 225 -18.07 13.86 -3.11
C ASN A 225 -18.72 13.14 -4.30
N LYS A 226 -18.31 13.46 -5.53
CA LYS A 226 -18.81 12.79 -6.75
C LYS A 226 -18.63 11.26 -6.69
N TYR A 227 -17.49 10.79 -6.19
CA TYR A 227 -17.26 9.37 -5.96
C TYR A 227 -18.25 8.79 -4.95
N HIS A 228 -18.41 9.42 -3.78
CA HIS A 228 -19.29 8.91 -2.74
C HIS A 228 -20.78 8.98 -3.09
N ASP A 229 -21.19 9.92 -3.93
CA ASP A 229 -22.56 10.01 -4.42
C ASP A 229 -22.89 8.88 -5.40
N ARG A 230 -21.90 8.41 -6.17
CA ARG A 230 -22.06 7.35 -7.17
C ARG A 230 -21.76 5.96 -6.63
N VAL A 231 -20.89 5.86 -5.63
CA VAL A 231 -20.45 4.59 -5.01
C VAL A 231 -20.61 4.67 -3.49
N PRO A 232 -21.84 4.88 -2.97
CA PRO A 232 -22.10 5.17 -1.57
C PRO A 232 -21.72 4.01 -0.65
N PHE A 233 -21.83 2.76 -1.11
CA PHE A 233 -21.62 1.58 -0.29
C PHE A 233 -20.19 1.47 0.31
N VAL A 234 -19.17 2.06 -0.34
CA VAL A 234 -17.80 2.06 0.20
C VAL A 234 -17.72 2.94 1.46
N ARG A 235 -18.34 4.12 1.42
CA ARG A 235 -18.43 5.01 2.57
C ARG A 235 -19.26 4.38 3.69
N ASP A 236 -20.39 3.79 3.33
CA ASP A 236 -21.29 3.15 4.30
C ASP A 236 -20.62 1.97 4.99
N LEU A 237 -19.88 1.14 4.24
CA LEU A 237 -19.08 0.06 4.80
C LEU A 237 -17.96 0.57 5.72
N MET A 238 -17.31 1.66 5.36
CA MET A 238 -16.30 2.30 6.21
C MET A 238 -16.90 2.78 7.53
N HIS A 239 -18.06 3.42 7.49
CA HIS A 239 -18.76 3.88 8.68
C HIS A 239 -19.22 2.71 9.55
N GLU A 240 -19.78 1.66 8.96
CA GLU A 240 -20.28 0.51 9.68
C GLU A 240 -19.15 -0.29 10.34
N THR A 241 -18.06 -0.54 9.62
CA THR A 241 -16.88 -1.23 10.18
C THR A 241 -16.23 -0.41 11.31
N SER A 242 -16.18 0.92 11.18
CA SER A 242 -15.69 1.80 12.24
C SER A 242 -16.60 1.78 13.47
N ARG A 243 -17.92 1.71 13.27
CA ARG A 243 -18.91 1.58 14.34
C ARG A 243 -18.74 0.24 15.08
N TRP A 244 -18.60 -0.86 14.35
CA TRP A 244 -18.33 -2.18 14.97
C TRP A 244 -17.04 -2.16 15.78
N ALA A 245 -15.95 -1.65 15.20
CA ALA A 245 -14.68 -1.55 15.92
C ALA A 245 -14.77 -0.68 17.19
N SER A 246 -15.59 0.37 17.16
CA SER A 246 -15.79 1.25 18.31
C SER A 246 -16.61 0.57 19.40
N ARG A 247 -17.67 -0.17 19.03
CA ARG A 247 -18.58 -0.84 19.95
C ARG A 247 -17.96 -2.11 20.53
N GLU A 248 -17.52 -3.02 19.64
CA GLU A 248 -17.06 -4.35 20.04
C GLU A 248 -15.57 -4.37 20.43
N GLY A 249 -14.79 -3.37 20.00
CA GLY A 249 -13.33 -3.37 20.19
C GLY A 249 -12.57 -4.32 19.28
N GLU A 250 -13.29 -5.02 18.40
CA GLU A 250 -12.76 -6.03 17.49
C GLU A 250 -13.53 -6.03 16.16
N ILE A 251 -12.86 -6.40 15.09
CA ILE A 251 -13.46 -6.83 13.82
C ILE A 251 -12.88 -8.18 13.45
N ARG A 252 -13.62 -8.97 12.66
CA ARG A 252 -13.17 -10.28 12.19
C ARG A 252 -13.02 -10.32 10.68
N THR A 253 -11.89 -10.88 10.23
CA THR A 253 -11.63 -11.12 8.81
C THR A 253 -12.57 -12.19 8.24
N LEU A 254 -12.50 -12.40 6.91
CA LEU A 254 -13.30 -13.41 6.21
C LEU A 254 -13.17 -14.83 6.82
N LEU A 255 -11.96 -15.18 7.29
CA LEU A 255 -11.71 -16.49 7.93
C LEU A 255 -11.78 -16.44 9.47
N GLY A 256 -12.36 -15.39 10.04
CA GLY A 256 -12.65 -15.28 11.46
C GLY A 256 -11.51 -14.78 12.35
N ARG A 257 -10.36 -14.40 11.78
CA ARG A 257 -9.25 -13.86 12.57
C ARG A 257 -9.59 -12.49 13.15
N GLY A 258 -9.46 -12.34 14.48
CA GLY A 258 -9.75 -11.10 15.21
C GLY A 258 -8.69 -10.01 14.96
N CYS A 259 -9.15 -8.78 14.75
CA CYS A 259 -8.33 -7.57 14.69
C CYS A 259 -8.80 -6.60 15.77
N ARG A 260 -7.99 -6.42 16.83
CA ARG A 260 -8.37 -5.67 18.04
C ARG A 260 -8.08 -4.19 17.95
N PHE A 261 -8.81 -3.40 18.75
CA PHE A 261 -8.69 -1.96 18.95
C PHE A 261 -8.59 -1.66 20.44
N ASP A 262 -7.44 -1.99 21.04
CA ASP A 262 -7.22 -1.97 22.51
C ASP A 262 -6.65 -0.63 23.02
N LYS A 263 -6.41 0.33 22.11
CA LYS A 263 -5.92 1.65 22.49
C LYS A 263 -7.04 2.66 22.56
N TRP A 264 -6.87 3.63 23.45
CA TRP A 264 -7.86 4.66 23.74
C TRP A 264 -7.28 6.05 23.61
N GLU A 265 -8.12 7.01 23.26
CA GLU A 265 -7.79 8.42 23.09
C GLU A 265 -8.95 9.29 23.58
N PRO A 266 -8.73 10.60 23.89
CA PRO A 266 -9.83 11.50 24.22
C PRO A 266 -10.81 11.60 23.05
N ALA A 267 -12.11 11.69 23.38
CA ALA A 267 -13.17 11.83 22.38
C ALA A 267 -13.12 13.18 21.65
N GLN A 268 -12.44 14.16 22.23
CA GLN A 268 -12.23 15.48 21.61
C GLN A 268 -11.40 15.38 20.34
N PHE A 269 -11.76 16.16 19.32
CA PHE A 269 -11.00 16.24 18.08
C PHE A 269 -9.59 16.79 18.30
N GLY A 270 -8.60 16.16 17.69
CA GLY A 270 -7.18 16.54 17.77
C GLY A 270 -6.22 15.39 17.50
N MET A 271 -4.93 15.71 17.48
CA MET A 271 -3.87 14.69 17.43
C MET A 271 -3.54 14.26 18.87
N HIS A 272 -3.83 13.01 19.17
CA HIS A 272 -3.60 12.42 20.49
C HIS A 272 -2.67 11.21 20.40
N THR A 273 -1.92 10.95 21.47
CA THR A 273 -1.15 9.72 21.61
C THR A 273 -2.05 8.66 22.26
N PRO A 274 -2.39 7.58 21.55
CA PRO A 274 -3.22 6.52 22.10
C PRO A 274 -2.53 5.79 23.25
N MET A 275 -3.30 5.43 24.27
CA MET A 275 -2.82 4.82 25.52
C MET A 275 -3.70 3.62 25.91
N THR A 276 -3.38 2.96 27.02
CA THR A 276 -4.22 1.90 27.60
C THR A 276 -5.55 2.48 28.08
N TRP A 277 -6.54 1.64 28.35
CA TRP A 277 -7.82 2.09 28.89
C TRP A 277 -7.66 2.74 30.26
N GLU A 278 -6.87 2.10 31.14
CA GLU A 278 -6.61 2.56 32.49
C GLU A 278 -5.97 3.95 32.51
N ASP A 279 -4.93 4.18 31.67
CA ASP A 279 -4.27 5.46 31.57
C ASP A 279 -5.21 6.53 30.97
N ALA A 280 -6.03 6.16 30.00
CA ALA A 280 -6.97 7.07 29.38
C ALA A 280 -8.07 7.50 30.35
N VAL A 281 -8.64 6.56 31.12
CA VAL A 281 -9.64 6.85 32.16
C VAL A 281 -9.03 7.75 33.25
N LYS A 282 -7.84 7.42 33.72
CA LYS A 282 -7.14 8.22 34.75
C LYS A 282 -6.89 9.65 34.29
N LYS A 283 -6.58 9.84 33.00
CA LYS A 283 -6.18 11.15 32.46
C LYS A 283 -7.36 12.01 32.04
N TYR A 284 -8.41 11.41 31.47
CA TYR A 284 -9.49 12.13 30.82
C TYR A 284 -10.87 11.85 31.39
N GLY A 285 -11.04 10.76 32.16
CA GLY A 285 -12.33 10.25 32.65
C GLY A 285 -13.00 9.33 31.61
N GLU A 286 -13.71 8.30 32.11
CA GLU A 286 -14.30 7.25 31.29
C GLU A 286 -15.25 7.79 30.19
N ASN A 287 -16.09 8.74 30.51
CA ASN A 287 -17.08 9.32 29.58
C ASN A 287 -16.48 10.28 28.54
N ARG A 288 -15.17 10.52 28.57
CA ARG A 288 -14.48 11.45 27.67
C ARG A 288 -13.47 10.77 26.77
N ILE A 289 -13.47 9.44 26.72
CA ILE A 289 -12.55 8.66 25.90
C ILE A 289 -13.31 7.85 24.85
N ARG A 290 -12.60 7.49 23.79
CA ARG A 290 -13.05 6.60 22.72
C ARG A 290 -11.93 5.66 22.31
N ARG A 291 -12.29 4.53 21.66
CA ARG A 291 -11.28 3.64 21.05
C ARG A 291 -10.54 4.35 19.94
N ALA A 292 -9.21 4.26 19.97
CA ALA A 292 -8.34 4.84 18.98
C ALA A 292 -8.29 3.98 17.70
N PHE A 293 -7.97 4.63 16.57
CA PHE A 293 -7.73 3.99 15.27
C PHE A 293 -8.92 3.26 14.64
N THR A 294 -10.15 3.41 15.14
CA THR A 294 -11.33 2.72 14.59
C THR A 294 -11.61 3.10 13.14
N TYR A 295 -11.17 4.27 12.69
CA TYR A 295 -11.20 4.68 11.27
C TYR A 295 -10.37 3.77 10.35
N LYS A 296 -9.46 2.95 10.89
CA LYS A 296 -8.67 1.96 10.16
C LYS A 296 -9.37 0.59 10.07
N ALA A 297 -10.59 0.46 10.57
CA ALA A 297 -11.27 -0.83 10.66
C ALA A 297 -11.49 -1.45 9.28
N LEU A 298 -11.98 -0.68 8.31
CA LEU A 298 -12.15 -1.18 6.93
C LEU A 298 -10.82 -1.69 6.35
N ASN A 299 -9.75 -0.94 6.50
CA ASN A 299 -8.42 -1.35 6.04
C ASN A 299 -7.98 -2.68 6.67
N LYS A 300 -8.12 -2.82 8.01
CA LYS A 300 -7.78 -4.07 8.71
C LYS A 300 -8.66 -5.23 8.26
N LEU A 301 -9.95 -4.99 8.02
CA LEU A 301 -10.89 -5.99 7.52
C LEU A 301 -10.48 -6.50 6.15
N ILE A 302 -10.30 -5.60 5.19
CA ILE A 302 -10.02 -5.95 3.79
C ILE A 302 -8.63 -6.54 3.63
N GLN A 303 -7.58 -5.86 4.09
CA GLN A 303 -6.22 -6.39 3.98
C GLN A 303 -6.02 -7.66 4.80
N GLY A 304 -6.66 -7.74 5.97
CA GLY A 304 -6.60 -8.93 6.80
C GLY A 304 -7.25 -10.13 6.13
N SER A 305 -8.42 -9.95 5.52
CA SER A 305 -9.12 -11.00 4.77
C SER A 305 -8.34 -11.43 3.53
N ALA A 306 -7.74 -10.49 2.80
CA ALA A 306 -6.86 -10.77 1.68
C ALA A 306 -5.64 -11.61 2.11
N ALA A 307 -5.00 -11.23 3.20
CA ALA A 307 -3.88 -11.97 3.76
C ALA A 307 -4.26 -13.40 4.17
N ASP A 308 -5.44 -13.56 4.79
CA ASP A 308 -5.93 -14.87 5.20
C ASP A 308 -6.22 -15.78 4.00
N MET A 309 -6.81 -15.23 2.91
CA MET A 309 -7.03 -15.97 1.66
C MET A 309 -5.71 -16.45 1.05
N THR A 310 -4.73 -15.55 0.91
CA THR A 310 -3.43 -15.92 0.33
C THR A 310 -2.72 -16.97 1.18
N LYS A 311 -2.74 -16.84 2.51
CA LYS A 311 -2.17 -17.85 3.42
C LYS A 311 -2.88 -19.20 3.32
N LYS A 312 -4.21 -19.17 3.19
CA LYS A 312 -4.98 -20.40 2.99
C LYS A 312 -4.61 -21.07 1.68
N SER A 313 -4.48 -20.33 0.59
CA SER A 313 -4.04 -20.88 -0.71
C SER A 313 -2.64 -21.50 -0.62
N MET A 314 -1.69 -20.85 0.07
CA MET A 314 -0.37 -21.44 0.30
C MET A 314 -0.46 -22.76 1.08
N LEU A 315 -1.31 -22.81 2.11
CA LEU A 315 -1.52 -24.04 2.90
C LEU A 315 -2.17 -25.15 2.06
N ASP A 316 -3.15 -24.81 1.23
CA ASP A 316 -3.83 -25.78 0.38
C ASP A 316 -2.88 -26.32 -0.68
N LEU A 317 -2.09 -25.46 -1.34
CA LEU A 317 -1.04 -25.89 -2.28
C LEU A 317 0.00 -26.78 -1.60
N TYR A 318 0.43 -26.43 -0.39
CA TYR A 318 1.40 -27.23 0.37
C TYR A 318 0.88 -28.65 0.67
N LYS A 319 -0.42 -28.82 0.95
CA LYS A 319 -1.04 -30.14 1.14
C LYS A 319 -1.03 -31.00 -0.12
N GLU A 320 -1.03 -30.35 -1.29
CA GLU A 320 -0.92 -31.00 -2.60
C GLU A 320 0.57 -31.21 -3.02
N GLY A 321 1.53 -30.93 -2.12
CA GLY A 321 2.94 -31.06 -2.40
C GLY A 321 3.56 -29.88 -3.17
N ILE A 322 2.82 -28.79 -3.37
CA ILE A 322 3.27 -27.63 -4.14
C ILE A 322 3.74 -26.54 -3.16
N VAL A 323 4.99 -26.10 -3.31
CA VAL A 323 5.60 -25.09 -2.45
C VAL A 323 5.75 -23.76 -3.22
N ALA A 324 5.10 -22.70 -2.74
CA ALA A 324 5.34 -21.36 -3.24
C ALA A 324 6.75 -20.88 -2.82
N HIS A 325 7.54 -20.41 -3.78
CA HIS A 325 8.89 -19.90 -3.52
C HIS A 325 8.88 -18.47 -3.00
N ILE A 326 8.02 -17.63 -3.58
CA ILE A 326 7.86 -16.24 -3.20
C ILE A 326 6.37 -15.92 -3.06
N GLN A 327 6.02 -15.10 -2.06
CA GLN A 327 4.69 -14.54 -1.91
C GLN A 327 4.80 -13.02 -1.92
N ILE A 328 4.09 -12.36 -2.83
CA ILE A 328 4.09 -10.90 -2.99
C ILE A 328 2.64 -10.41 -2.90
N HIS A 329 2.22 -9.93 -1.73
CA HIS A 329 0.86 -9.42 -1.45
C HIS A 329 -0.24 -10.47 -1.72
N ASP A 330 -0.77 -10.52 -2.92
CA ASP A 330 -1.82 -11.41 -3.44
C ASP A 330 -1.30 -12.37 -4.54
N GLU A 331 0.01 -12.34 -4.83
CA GLU A 331 0.70 -13.16 -5.81
C GLU A 331 1.49 -14.30 -5.13
N LEU A 332 1.47 -15.47 -5.75
CA LEU A 332 2.30 -16.63 -5.39
C LEU A 332 3.15 -17.02 -6.60
N ASP A 333 4.45 -17.03 -6.40
CA ASP A 333 5.41 -17.45 -7.43
C ASP A 333 5.95 -18.84 -7.10
N LEU A 334 5.93 -19.74 -8.06
CA LEU A 334 6.36 -21.13 -7.90
C LEU A 334 6.92 -21.71 -9.20
N SER A 335 7.66 -22.80 -9.07
CA SER A 335 8.12 -23.59 -10.21
C SER A 335 7.01 -24.54 -10.67
N VAL A 336 6.69 -24.51 -11.95
CA VAL A 336 5.69 -25.38 -12.60
C VAL A 336 6.39 -26.24 -13.64
N GLU A 337 6.13 -27.53 -13.65
CA GLU A 337 6.71 -28.45 -14.63
C GLU A 337 6.44 -27.97 -16.06
N SER A 338 7.49 -27.93 -16.88
CA SER A 338 7.34 -27.64 -18.31
C SER A 338 6.64 -28.79 -18.99
N LYS A 339 5.64 -28.50 -19.83
CA LYS A 339 4.94 -29.53 -20.61
C LYS A 339 5.79 -30.05 -21.76
#